data_ef4bc2ef97cb7c8b07ff96edd8e5cd40
#
_entry.id   ef4bc2ef97cb7c8b07ff96edd8e5cd40
#
_cell.length_a   1.000
_cell.length_b   1.000
_cell.length_c   1.000
_cell.angle_alpha   90.00
_cell.angle_beta   90.00
_cell.angle_gamma   90.00
#
_symmetry.space_group_name_H-M   'P 1'
#
loop_
_entity.id
_entity.type
_entity.pdbx_description
1 polymer ?
#
loop_
_entity_poly.entity_id
_entity_poly.type
_entity_poly.pdbx_seq_one_letter_code
_entity_poly.pdbx_strand_id
1 'polypeptide(L)'
;MFYSVFATPSPSASTLKSNDGEVGDETGLGEHVGSVSLRLQPSGPSIPLPPPSSEHPHSSTESMRALGYAFFPSARGKGYATEAGHALLNAYTAFVSSSSVTQNNSPEGHRIEKAYVEAAVDEDNPGSIKVLEKLGFKKLGWKHEEEKVFLNGAWRGPGYWVYGLFV
;
A
#
# COMPACT_ATOMS: atom_id res chain seq x y z
N MET A 1 -4.52 0.51 -9.07
CA MET A 1 -3.71 1.75 -8.99
C MET A 1 -2.26 1.37 -8.80
N PHE A 2 -1.36 1.93 -9.59
CA PHE A 2 0.09 1.73 -9.48
C PHE A 2 0.77 3.08 -9.71
N TYR A 3 1.72 3.44 -8.83
CA TYR A 3 2.40 4.74 -8.86
C TYR A 3 3.90 4.56 -8.70
N SER A 4 4.67 5.29 -9.51
CA SER A 4 6.10 5.50 -9.28
C SER A 4 6.29 6.59 -8.23
N VAL A 5 7.32 6.44 -7.39
CA VAL A 5 7.64 7.39 -6.31
C VAL A 5 8.96 8.07 -6.66
N PHE A 6 8.95 9.40 -6.66
CA PHE A 6 10.12 10.22 -6.92
C PHE A 6 10.47 11.02 -5.68
N ALA A 7 11.75 11.08 -5.34
CA ALA A 7 12.25 11.97 -4.30
C ALA A 7 12.50 13.35 -4.88
N THR A 8 11.88 14.38 -4.30
CA THR A 8 12.19 15.76 -4.68
C THR A 8 13.62 16.11 -4.29
N PRO A 9 14.38 16.83 -5.14
CA PRO A 9 15.71 17.29 -4.80
C PRO A 9 15.67 18.16 -3.53
N SER A 10 16.59 17.90 -2.59
CA SER A 10 16.74 18.80 -1.44
C SER A 10 17.17 20.17 -1.89
N PRO A 11 16.57 21.28 -1.41
CA PRO A 11 16.92 22.64 -1.84
C PRO A 11 18.38 23.04 -1.54
N SER A 12 19.10 22.24 -0.73
CA SER A 12 20.52 22.46 -0.42
C SER A 12 21.51 21.89 -1.46
N ALA A 13 21.06 21.17 -2.48
CA ALA A 13 21.92 20.52 -3.47
C ALA A 13 22.21 21.39 -4.73
N SER A 14 21.73 22.62 -4.80
CA SER A 14 21.80 23.46 -6.02
C SER A 14 23.08 24.29 -6.18
N THR A 15 24.23 23.89 -5.62
CA THR A 15 25.46 24.66 -5.80
C THR A 15 26.70 23.77 -5.99
N LEU A 16 26.71 22.98 -7.07
CA LEU A 16 27.96 22.52 -7.71
C LEU A 16 27.65 22.15 -9.15
N LYS A 17 27.86 23.11 -10.04
CA LYS A 17 27.93 22.84 -11.50
C LYS A 17 29.22 22.08 -11.77
N SER A 18 29.18 20.78 -11.93
CA SER A 18 30.22 20.02 -12.61
C SER A 18 29.87 19.94 -14.09
N ASN A 19 30.80 20.41 -14.90
CA ASN A 19 30.75 20.43 -16.37
C ASN A 19 31.04 19.06 -16.98
N ASP A 20 30.29 18.04 -16.64
CA ASP A 20 30.38 16.77 -17.37
C ASP A 20 28.95 16.38 -17.77
N GLY A 21 28.75 16.12 -19.04
CA GLY A 21 27.48 15.98 -19.74
C GLY A 21 26.63 14.81 -19.26
N GLU A 22 26.07 14.89 -18.07
CA GLU A 22 24.95 14.06 -17.63
C GLU A 22 23.66 14.67 -18.21
N VAL A 23 22.95 13.83 -18.96
CA VAL A 23 21.58 14.11 -19.42
C VAL A 23 20.72 14.24 -18.15
N GLY A 24 20.56 15.48 -17.69
CA GLY A 24 19.69 15.82 -16.57
C GLY A 24 18.26 15.39 -16.91
N ASP A 25 17.57 14.78 -15.92
CA ASP A 25 16.14 14.49 -16.00
C ASP A 25 15.36 15.78 -16.33
N GLU A 26 14.95 15.95 -17.60
CA GLU A 26 14.17 17.07 -18.08
C GLU A 26 12.75 17.14 -17.48
N THR A 27 12.33 16.10 -16.71
CA THR A 27 10.96 16.01 -16.16
C THR A 27 10.78 16.84 -14.90
N GLY A 28 11.85 17.23 -14.22
CA GLY A 28 11.79 17.96 -12.95
C GLY A 28 11.18 17.17 -11.79
N LEU A 29 10.91 15.86 -12.00
CA LEU A 29 10.25 15.00 -11.00
C LEU A 29 11.20 14.53 -9.88
N GLY A 30 12.51 14.66 -10.08
CA GLY A 30 13.52 14.15 -9.14
C GLY A 30 13.88 12.66 -9.37
N GLU A 31 14.62 12.09 -8.42
CA GLU A 31 15.12 10.70 -8.51
C GLU A 31 13.97 9.69 -8.29
N HIS A 32 13.83 8.72 -9.22
CA HIS A 32 12.93 7.59 -9.01
C HIS A 32 13.43 6.70 -7.89
N VAL A 33 12.66 6.55 -6.82
CA VAL A 33 13.08 5.84 -5.59
C VAL A 33 12.34 4.54 -5.35
N GLY A 34 11.23 4.30 -6.06
CA GLY A 34 10.45 3.08 -5.89
C GLY A 34 9.03 3.17 -6.44
N SER A 35 8.18 2.27 -5.99
CA SER A 35 6.78 2.20 -6.40
C SER A 35 5.87 1.77 -5.26
N VAL A 36 4.60 2.17 -5.34
CA VAL A 36 3.51 1.76 -4.45
C VAL A 36 2.26 1.45 -5.26
N SER A 37 1.49 0.45 -4.85
CA SER A 37 0.30 0.01 -5.59
C SER A 37 -0.83 -0.48 -4.68
N LEU A 38 -2.07 -0.28 -5.12
CA LEU A 38 -3.26 -0.99 -4.63
C LEU A 38 -3.81 -1.83 -5.77
N ARG A 39 -3.68 -3.14 -5.64
CA ARG A 39 -4.16 -4.13 -6.62
C ARG A 39 -5.50 -4.69 -6.18
N LEU A 40 -6.41 -4.92 -7.11
CA LEU A 40 -7.66 -5.62 -6.85
C LEU A 40 -7.35 -7.05 -6.36
N GLN A 41 -8.05 -7.49 -5.31
CA GLN A 41 -7.95 -8.85 -4.76
C GLN A 41 -9.31 -9.54 -4.86
N PRO A 42 -9.64 -10.11 -6.03
CA PRO A 42 -10.97 -10.66 -6.28
C PRO A 42 -11.25 -11.97 -5.52
N SER A 43 -10.21 -12.65 -5.03
CA SER A 43 -10.32 -13.88 -4.24
C SER A 43 -10.83 -13.66 -2.80
N GLY A 44 -11.06 -12.40 -2.41
CA GLY A 44 -11.43 -12.06 -1.04
C GLY A 44 -10.24 -12.01 -0.08
N PRO A 45 -10.50 -11.89 1.24
CA PRO A 45 -9.45 -11.79 2.25
C PRO A 45 -8.62 -13.07 2.34
N SER A 46 -7.31 -12.93 2.57
CA SER A 46 -6.37 -14.05 2.68
C SER A 46 -6.63 -14.93 3.90
N ILE A 47 -7.21 -14.36 4.94
CA ILE A 47 -7.66 -15.05 6.15
C ILE A 47 -9.06 -14.54 6.53
N PRO A 48 -9.88 -15.33 7.26
CA PRO A 48 -11.20 -14.89 7.70
C PRO A 48 -11.13 -13.58 8.47
N LEU A 49 -11.93 -12.59 8.05
CA LEU A 49 -12.06 -11.35 8.79
C LEU A 49 -12.87 -11.57 10.08
N PRO A 50 -12.64 -10.76 11.12
CA PRO A 50 -13.49 -10.77 12.30
C PRO A 50 -14.95 -10.46 11.90
N PRO A 51 -15.93 -10.99 12.67
CA PRO A 51 -17.34 -10.73 12.37
C PRO A 51 -17.60 -9.20 12.35
N PRO A 52 -18.55 -8.77 11.51
CA PRO A 52 -18.87 -7.35 11.40
C PRO A 52 -19.23 -6.74 12.75
N SER A 53 -18.65 -5.61 13.05
CA SER A 53 -18.94 -4.81 14.23
C SER A 53 -19.23 -3.36 13.82
N SER A 54 -19.62 -2.50 14.77
CA SER A 54 -19.76 -1.07 14.50
C SER A 54 -18.46 -0.42 14.02
N GLU A 55 -17.31 -0.99 14.41
CA GLU A 55 -15.98 -0.53 13.99
C GLU A 55 -15.55 -1.14 12.64
N HIS A 56 -16.08 -2.32 12.30
CA HIS A 56 -15.75 -3.07 11.09
C HIS A 56 -17.03 -3.48 10.35
N PRO A 57 -17.67 -2.54 9.64
CA PRO A 57 -18.84 -2.86 8.80
C PRO A 57 -18.43 -3.80 7.67
N HIS A 58 -19.40 -4.53 7.11
CA HIS A 58 -19.15 -5.40 5.96
C HIS A 58 -18.42 -4.65 4.85
N SER A 59 -17.30 -5.20 4.42
CA SER A 59 -16.62 -4.78 3.19
C SER A 59 -17.14 -5.67 2.06
N SER A 60 -17.62 -5.06 0.98
CA SER A 60 -17.86 -5.83 -0.24
C SER A 60 -16.51 -6.33 -0.77
N THR A 61 -16.45 -7.60 -1.18
CA THR A 61 -15.23 -8.17 -1.79
C THR A 61 -14.84 -7.44 -3.08
N GLU A 62 -15.76 -6.74 -3.72
CA GLU A 62 -15.52 -5.97 -4.96
C GLU A 62 -14.58 -4.78 -4.76
N SER A 63 -14.54 -4.20 -3.56
CA SER A 63 -13.65 -3.07 -3.23
C SER A 63 -12.34 -3.47 -2.56
N MET A 64 -12.11 -4.77 -2.33
CA MET A 64 -10.93 -5.24 -1.65
C MET A 64 -9.66 -5.01 -2.46
N ARG A 65 -8.61 -4.51 -1.79
CA ARG A 65 -7.31 -4.21 -2.40
C ARG A 65 -6.18 -4.82 -1.61
N ALA A 66 -5.10 -5.18 -2.32
CA ALA A 66 -3.83 -5.55 -1.72
C ALA A 66 -2.82 -4.41 -1.91
N LEU A 67 -2.26 -3.93 -0.80
CA LEU A 67 -1.18 -2.96 -0.80
C LEU A 67 0.15 -3.66 -1.12
N GLY A 68 0.87 -3.14 -2.09
CA GLY A 68 2.22 -3.56 -2.42
C GLY A 68 3.13 -2.36 -2.65
N TYR A 69 4.40 -2.48 -2.28
CA TYR A 69 5.42 -1.47 -2.54
C TYR A 69 6.81 -2.09 -2.67
N ALA A 70 7.67 -1.40 -3.42
CA ALA A 70 9.07 -1.75 -3.57
C ALA A 70 9.90 -0.47 -3.67
N PHE A 71 11.00 -0.40 -2.92
CA PHE A 71 11.91 0.76 -2.90
C PHE A 71 13.34 0.30 -3.11
N PHE A 72 14.11 1.07 -3.87
CA PHE A 72 15.53 0.81 -4.06
C PHE A 72 16.28 0.78 -2.73
N PRO A 73 17.35 0.00 -2.61
CA PRO A 73 18.13 -0.09 -1.37
C PRO A 73 18.61 1.28 -0.86
N SER A 74 19.04 2.16 -1.77
CA SER A 74 19.47 3.54 -1.48
C SER A 74 18.37 4.43 -0.90
N ALA A 75 17.09 4.10 -1.14
CA ALA A 75 15.92 4.84 -0.72
C ALA A 75 15.32 4.35 0.60
N ARG A 76 15.78 3.21 1.11
CA ARG A 76 15.25 2.61 2.36
C ARG A 76 15.62 3.43 3.58
N GLY A 77 14.77 3.37 4.62
CA GLY A 77 14.98 4.08 5.89
C GLY A 77 14.71 5.58 5.86
N LYS A 78 14.41 6.16 4.71
CA LYS A 78 14.17 7.60 4.52
C LYS A 78 12.70 8.03 4.66
N GLY A 79 11.79 7.11 4.95
CA GLY A 79 10.36 7.41 5.14
C GLY A 79 9.50 7.33 3.88
N TYR A 80 10.08 7.26 2.69
CA TYR A 80 9.35 7.29 1.41
C TYR A 80 8.22 6.25 1.30
N ALA A 81 8.41 5.03 1.80
CA ALA A 81 7.38 4.00 1.77
C ALA A 81 6.15 4.38 2.62
N THR A 82 6.36 5.01 3.77
CA THR A 82 5.28 5.47 4.65
C THR A 82 4.56 6.66 4.04
N GLU A 83 5.29 7.64 3.51
CA GLU A 83 4.73 8.83 2.87
C GLU A 83 3.90 8.47 1.63
N ALA A 84 4.47 7.69 0.72
CA ALA A 84 3.77 7.23 -0.48
C ALA A 84 2.57 6.33 -0.15
N GLY A 85 2.69 5.48 0.88
CA GLY A 85 1.59 4.66 1.37
C GLY A 85 0.43 5.49 1.89
N HIS A 86 0.69 6.52 2.71
CA HIS A 86 -0.35 7.45 3.18
C HIS A 86 -1.01 8.20 2.02
N ALA A 87 -0.22 8.73 1.08
CA ALA A 87 -0.77 9.44 -0.07
C ALA A 87 -1.70 8.54 -0.90
N LEU A 88 -1.28 7.28 -1.14
CA LEU A 88 -2.08 6.31 -1.89
C LEU A 88 -3.36 5.92 -1.15
N LEU A 89 -3.29 5.64 0.15
CA LEU A 89 -4.45 5.28 0.97
C LEU A 89 -5.44 6.44 1.06
N ASN A 90 -4.98 7.68 1.24
CA ASN A 90 -5.82 8.87 1.24
C ASN A 90 -6.54 9.06 -0.10
N ALA A 91 -5.83 8.91 -1.21
CA ALA A 91 -6.42 8.98 -2.55
C ALA A 91 -7.46 7.87 -2.77
N TYR A 92 -7.19 6.66 -2.28
CA TYR A 92 -8.14 5.55 -2.37
C TYR A 92 -9.38 5.78 -1.51
N THR A 93 -9.23 6.25 -0.28
CA THR A 93 -10.35 6.62 0.60
C THR A 93 -11.24 7.68 -0.04
N ALA A 94 -10.65 8.72 -0.61
CA ALA A 94 -11.40 9.75 -1.32
C ALA A 94 -12.16 9.19 -2.54
N PHE A 95 -11.52 8.28 -3.30
CA PHE A 95 -12.16 7.61 -4.43
C PHE A 95 -13.35 6.76 -3.99
N VAL A 96 -13.23 5.93 -2.95
CA VAL A 96 -14.31 5.09 -2.42
C VAL A 96 -15.47 5.97 -1.92
N SER A 97 -15.15 7.01 -1.16
CA SER A 97 -16.17 7.94 -0.64
C SER A 97 -16.94 8.65 -1.76
N SER A 98 -16.27 9.06 -2.84
CA SER A 98 -16.93 9.70 -3.98
C SER A 98 -17.81 8.74 -4.77
N SER A 99 -17.43 7.48 -4.89
CA SER A 99 -18.19 6.44 -5.59
C SER A 99 -19.47 6.06 -4.84
N SER A 100 -19.45 6.10 -3.50
CA SER A 100 -20.60 5.80 -2.65
C SER A 100 -21.73 6.85 -2.78
N VAL A 101 -21.41 8.10 -3.08
CA VAL A 101 -22.39 9.20 -3.23
C VAL A 101 -23.26 9.01 -4.48
N THR A 102 -22.77 8.35 -5.53
CA THR A 102 -23.49 8.18 -6.79
C THR A 102 -24.58 7.09 -6.71
N GLN A 103 -24.56 6.21 -5.70
CA GLN A 103 -25.51 5.11 -5.51
C GLN A 103 -26.67 5.44 -4.55
N ASN A 104 -26.73 6.64 -3.98
CA ASN A 104 -27.75 7.05 -2.99
C ASN A 104 -29.15 7.31 -3.54
N ASN A 105 -29.48 6.93 -4.78
CA ASN A 105 -30.84 7.00 -5.35
C ASN A 105 -31.66 5.73 -5.13
N SER A 106 -31.20 4.77 -4.34
CA SER A 106 -31.99 3.60 -3.96
C SER A 106 -32.66 3.84 -2.59
N PRO A 107 -33.97 3.53 -2.43
CA PRO A 107 -34.73 3.79 -1.20
C PRO A 107 -34.32 2.95 0.03
N GLU A 108 -33.43 2.01 -0.14
CA GLU A 108 -32.81 1.24 0.94
C GLU A 108 -31.46 1.89 1.25
N GLY A 109 -31.39 2.69 2.33
CA GLY A 109 -30.21 3.44 2.74
C GLY A 109 -28.94 2.58 2.79
N HIS A 110 -28.21 2.55 1.70
CA HIS A 110 -26.92 1.84 1.63
C HIS A 110 -25.92 2.56 2.50
N ARG A 111 -25.59 1.91 3.60
CA ARG A 111 -24.52 2.27 4.54
C ARG A 111 -23.22 2.39 3.77
N ILE A 112 -22.46 3.45 3.98
CA ILE A 112 -21.11 3.61 3.44
C ILE A 112 -20.27 2.42 3.90
N GLU A 113 -20.03 1.47 3.01
CA GLU A 113 -19.16 0.33 3.29
C GLU A 113 -17.71 0.83 3.28
N LYS A 114 -17.01 0.65 4.39
CA LYS A 114 -15.57 0.88 4.43
C LYS A 114 -14.89 -0.12 3.50
N ALA A 115 -13.99 0.37 2.66
CA ALA A 115 -13.18 -0.50 1.84
C ALA A 115 -12.11 -1.19 2.70
N TYR A 116 -11.81 -2.46 2.38
CA TYR A 116 -10.79 -3.21 3.07
C TYR A 116 -9.52 -3.30 2.23
N VAL A 117 -8.40 -2.99 2.86
CA VAL A 117 -7.06 -3.09 2.27
C VAL A 117 -6.23 -4.09 3.07
N GLU A 118 -5.62 -5.04 2.37
CA GLU A 118 -4.76 -6.07 2.95
C GLU A 118 -3.31 -5.88 2.50
N ALA A 119 -2.38 -6.34 3.32
CA ALA A 119 -0.97 -6.44 2.96
C ALA A 119 -0.38 -7.74 3.50
N ALA A 120 0.35 -8.45 2.65
CA ALA A 120 1.12 -9.62 3.02
C ALA A 120 2.58 -9.24 3.32
N VAL A 121 3.13 -9.74 4.40
CA VAL A 121 4.52 -9.47 4.78
C VAL A 121 5.22 -10.73 5.29
N ASP A 122 6.44 -10.92 4.83
CA ASP A 122 7.34 -11.95 5.30
C ASP A 122 7.76 -11.66 6.77
N GLU A 123 7.86 -12.70 7.61
CA GLU A 123 8.28 -12.57 9.00
C GLU A 123 9.68 -11.96 9.15
N ASP A 124 10.56 -12.22 8.18
CA ASP A 124 11.93 -11.69 8.14
C ASP A 124 12.02 -10.28 7.54
N ASN A 125 10.89 -9.57 7.38
CA ASN A 125 10.85 -8.22 6.84
C ASN A 125 10.39 -7.16 7.87
N PRO A 126 11.17 -6.89 8.92
CA PRO A 126 10.80 -5.93 9.95
C PRO A 126 10.64 -4.50 9.42
N GLY A 127 11.29 -4.19 8.29
CA GLY A 127 11.14 -2.89 7.63
C GLY A 127 9.72 -2.67 7.12
N SER A 128 9.14 -3.66 6.43
CA SER A 128 7.77 -3.60 5.96
C SER A 128 6.76 -3.65 7.12
N ILE A 129 7.01 -4.44 8.15
CA ILE A 129 6.16 -4.46 9.36
C ILE A 129 6.03 -3.06 9.93
N LYS A 130 7.14 -2.35 10.16
CA LYS A 130 7.14 -0.97 10.67
C LYS A 130 6.41 0.02 9.76
N VAL A 131 6.50 -0.16 8.44
CA VAL A 131 5.76 0.67 7.48
C VAL A 131 4.25 0.43 7.64
N LEU A 132 3.80 -0.83 7.65
CA LEU A 132 2.39 -1.18 7.80
C LEU A 132 1.81 -0.66 9.12
N GLU A 133 2.52 -0.81 10.23
CA GLU A 133 2.12 -0.27 11.53
C GLU A 133 1.95 1.26 11.50
N LYS A 134 2.89 1.99 10.86
CA LYS A 134 2.80 3.45 10.70
C LYS A 134 1.64 3.88 9.79
N LEU A 135 1.27 3.05 8.82
CA LEU A 135 0.11 3.27 7.96
C LEU A 135 -1.22 2.92 8.65
N GLY A 136 -1.18 2.40 9.87
CA GLY A 136 -2.37 2.06 10.66
C GLY A 136 -2.90 0.65 10.45
N PHE A 137 -2.20 -0.19 9.68
CA PHE A 137 -2.57 -1.59 9.50
C PHE A 137 -2.47 -2.35 10.82
N LYS A 138 -3.40 -3.28 11.03
CA LYS A 138 -3.40 -4.20 12.17
C LYS A 138 -2.98 -5.59 11.71
N LYS A 139 -2.14 -6.25 12.49
CA LYS A 139 -1.78 -7.65 12.29
C LYS A 139 -3.00 -8.52 12.56
N LEU A 140 -3.44 -9.28 11.58
CA LEU A 140 -4.64 -10.12 11.66
C LEU A 140 -4.30 -11.57 11.98
N GLY A 141 -3.27 -12.13 11.35
CA GLY A 141 -2.90 -13.52 11.56
C GLY A 141 -1.84 -14.00 10.57
N TRP A 142 -1.51 -15.28 10.70
CA TRP A 142 -0.63 -15.98 9.79
C TRP A 142 -1.44 -16.73 8.75
N LYS A 143 -1.16 -16.51 7.47
CA LYS A 143 -1.66 -17.35 6.41
C LYS A 143 -0.66 -18.45 6.13
N HIS A 144 -1.07 -19.70 6.36
CA HIS A 144 -0.29 -20.86 5.96
C HIS A 144 -0.50 -21.14 4.48
N GLU A 145 0.58 -21.42 3.75
CA GLU A 145 0.55 -21.90 2.37
C GLU A 145 1.08 -23.32 2.34
N GLU A 146 0.63 -24.14 1.40
CA GLU A 146 1.11 -25.50 1.25
C GLU A 146 2.52 -25.55 0.67
N GLU A 147 2.85 -24.55 -0.14
CA GLU A 147 4.14 -24.45 -0.81
C GLU A 147 4.93 -23.25 -0.31
N LYS A 148 6.24 -23.27 -0.60
CA LYS A 148 7.10 -22.09 -0.38
C LYS A 148 6.66 -20.94 -1.26
N VAL A 149 6.68 -19.74 -0.71
CA VAL A 149 6.34 -18.50 -1.41
C VAL A 149 7.61 -17.77 -1.81
N PHE A 150 7.68 -17.30 -3.07
CA PHE A 150 8.78 -16.46 -3.50
C PHE A 150 8.49 -15.00 -3.14
N LEU A 151 9.19 -14.48 -2.13
CA LEU A 151 9.03 -13.10 -1.63
C LEU A 151 10.40 -12.42 -1.49
N ASN A 152 10.46 -11.15 -1.91
CA ASN A 152 11.67 -10.33 -1.76
C ASN A 152 12.95 -10.97 -2.36
N GLY A 153 12.82 -11.65 -3.51
CA GLY A 153 13.95 -12.25 -4.21
C GLY A 153 14.45 -13.59 -3.63
N ALA A 154 13.71 -14.20 -2.71
CA ALA A 154 14.05 -15.50 -2.11
C ALA A 154 12.81 -16.38 -1.86
N TRP A 155 13.00 -17.69 -1.88
CA TRP A 155 11.99 -18.64 -1.44
C TRP A 155 11.89 -18.62 0.09
N ARG A 156 10.68 -18.36 0.60
CA ARG A 156 10.36 -18.28 2.03
C ARG A 156 9.61 -19.51 2.50
N GLY A 157 9.57 -19.70 3.81
CA GLY A 157 8.78 -20.74 4.44
C GLY A 157 7.29 -20.67 4.08
N PRO A 158 6.52 -21.71 4.36
CA PRO A 158 5.14 -21.82 3.88
C PRO A 158 4.23 -20.87 4.65
N GLY A 159 4.06 -19.65 4.14
CA GLY A 159 3.12 -18.67 4.69
C GLY A 159 3.70 -17.27 4.86
N TYR A 160 2.84 -16.38 5.36
CA TYR A 160 3.16 -14.97 5.60
C TYR A 160 2.19 -14.33 6.61
N TRP A 161 2.60 -13.24 7.20
CA TRP A 161 1.74 -12.41 8.04
C TRP A 161 0.79 -11.58 7.19
N VAL A 162 -0.47 -11.59 7.58
CA VAL A 162 -1.53 -10.76 6.98
C VAL A 162 -1.80 -9.58 7.88
N TYR A 163 -1.78 -8.39 7.28
CA TYR A 163 -2.13 -7.12 7.90
C TYR A 163 -3.34 -6.53 7.17
N GLY A 164 -4.27 -5.93 7.90
CA GLY A 164 -5.50 -5.35 7.34
C GLY A 164 -5.78 -3.94 7.84
N LEU A 165 -6.44 -3.15 7.00
CA LEU A 165 -6.88 -1.80 7.27
C LEU A 165 -8.25 -1.57 6.63
N PHE A 166 -9.21 -1.01 7.37
CA PHE A 166 -10.46 -0.48 6.85
C PHE A 166 -10.33 1.04 6.62
N VAL A 167 -10.61 1.49 5.41
CA VAL A 167 -10.49 2.88 4.96
C VAL A 167 -11.83 3.47 4.51
#